data_bf66aba51c07b34ab353a9ddf446a5a8
#
_entry.id   bf66aba51c07b34ab353a9ddf446a5a8
#
_cell.length_a   1.000
_cell.length_b   1.000
_cell.length_c   1.000
_cell.angle_alpha   90.00
_cell.angle_beta   90.00
_cell.angle_gamma   90.00
#
_symmetry.space_group_name_H-M   'P 1'
#
loop_
_entity.id
_entity.type
_entity.pdbx_description
1 polymer ?
#
loop_
_entity_poly.entity_id
_entity_poly.type
_entity_poly.pdbx_seq_one_letter_code
_entity_poly.pdbx_strand_id
1 'polypeptide(L)'
;MIAATHNSFSGYNDAMAFGMFDAIWPGFTPVHTLKNYSTVTFDIPTYEIGDIMDLGLCRMKETWGNDYRMWKRYHCFGDPSMMLYTENPQFIQSPDIHIIGDSLYVHVPDGECRISIVNNVTNEVQSYLGNDVIQYVGNNDISVCIDKHNYVPYVWHKDVYIQNEDIVASNREYHAKNVKVGNHVTDQKPPGNVTITNSNVTIKADKVVLDRGTKINLGSTLKINALH
;
A
#
# COMPACT_ATOMS: atom_id res chain seq x y z
N MET A 1 5.00 13.49 8.53
CA MET A 1 5.02 14.81 9.23
C MET A 1 5.74 15.84 8.36
N ILE A 2 5.15 17.02 8.16
CA ILE A 2 5.80 18.17 7.50
C ILE A 2 6.30 19.13 8.57
N ALA A 3 7.57 19.48 8.52
CA ALA A 3 8.16 20.38 9.51
C ALA A 3 9.35 21.17 8.96
N ALA A 4 9.63 22.32 9.58
CA ALA A 4 10.85 23.05 9.33
C ALA A 4 12.01 22.46 10.16
N THR A 5 13.17 22.25 9.53
CA THR A 5 14.37 21.72 10.19
C THR A 5 15.28 22.80 10.73
N HIS A 6 14.91 24.07 10.56
CA HIS A 6 15.67 25.22 11.01
C HIS A 6 14.73 26.38 11.34
N ASN A 7 15.25 27.48 11.93
CA ASN A 7 14.46 28.67 12.18
C ASN A 7 13.82 29.19 10.89
N SER A 8 12.50 29.32 10.89
CA SER A 8 11.71 29.86 9.79
C SER A 8 10.98 31.13 10.24
N PHE A 9 10.64 32.01 9.30
CA PHE A 9 9.91 33.23 9.61
C PHE A 9 8.40 32.96 9.60
N SER A 10 7.67 33.56 10.55
CA SER A 10 6.23 33.35 10.73
C SER A 10 5.43 33.57 9.44
N GLY A 11 5.68 34.65 8.70
CA GLY A 11 4.96 34.91 7.46
C GLY A 11 5.15 33.86 6.36
N TYR A 12 6.31 33.22 6.29
CA TYR A 12 6.55 32.09 5.38
C TYR A 12 5.83 30.83 5.86
N ASN A 13 5.82 30.57 7.18
CA ASN A 13 5.09 29.45 7.77
C ASN A 13 3.59 29.60 7.51
N ASP A 14 3.06 30.80 7.68
CA ASP A 14 1.63 31.08 7.44
C ASP A 14 1.25 30.84 5.98
N ALA A 15 2.06 31.35 5.03
CA ALA A 15 1.81 31.15 3.60
C ALA A 15 1.87 29.67 3.24
N MET A 16 2.84 28.93 3.78
CA MET A 16 2.94 27.50 3.56
C MET A 16 1.73 26.74 4.15
N ALA A 17 1.36 27.04 5.38
CA ALA A 17 0.20 26.43 6.02
C ALA A 17 -1.10 26.68 5.23
N PHE A 18 -1.32 27.91 4.76
CA PHE A 18 -2.47 28.24 3.94
C PHE A 18 -2.51 27.46 2.62
N GLY A 19 -1.35 27.29 1.97
CA GLY A 19 -1.26 26.48 0.77
C GLY A 19 -1.53 24.99 1.04
N MET A 20 -1.08 24.47 2.17
CA MET A 20 -1.37 23.09 2.59
C MET A 20 -2.86 22.88 2.86
N PHE A 21 -3.51 23.83 3.55
CA PHE A 21 -4.97 23.74 3.77
C PHE A 21 -5.77 23.91 2.49
N ASP A 22 -5.36 24.80 1.58
CA ASP A 22 -6.01 24.96 0.29
C ASP A 22 -5.84 23.72 -0.61
N ALA A 23 -4.71 23.03 -0.51
CA ALA A 23 -4.49 21.76 -1.19
C ALA A 23 -5.46 20.66 -0.76
N ILE A 24 -5.84 20.63 0.52
CA ILE A 24 -6.77 19.65 1.09
C ILE A 24 -8.22 20.08 0.86
N TRP A 25 -8.49 21.37 1.06
CA TRP A 25 -9.81 21.97 0.92
C TRP A 25 -9.74 23.14 -0.09
N PRO A 26 -9.92 22.87 -1.39
CA PRO A 26 -9.82 23.87 -2.44
C PRO A 26 -10.70 25.10 -2.16
N GLY A 27 -10.12 26.27 -2.37
CA GLY A 27 -10.79 27.54 -2.07
C GLY A 27 -10.59 28.04 -0.63
N PHE A 28 -9.70 27.43 0.14
CA PHE A 28 -9.32 27.94 1.45
C PHE A 28 -8.55 29.27 1.30
N THR A 29 -9.23 30.39 1.48
CA THR A 29 -8.70 31.75 1.33
C THR A 29 -8.82 32.53 2.63
N PRO A 30 -7.91 32.32 3.60
CA PRO A 30 -7.97 33.04 4.86
C PRO A 30 -7.67 34.52 4.67
N VAL A 31 -8.43 35.39 5.34
CA VAL A 31 -8.16 36.81 5.41
C VAL A 31 -7.08 37.05 6.46
N HIS A 32 -5.93 37.60 6.02
CA HIS A 32 -4.87 37.96 6.94
C HIS A 32 -4.69 39.50 6.99
N THR A 33 -4.64 40.07 8.18
CA THR A 33 -4.63 41.51 8.38
C THR A 33 -3.34 42.22 7.99
N LEU A 34 -2.24 41.50 7.86
CA LEU A 34 -0.90 42.07 7.69
C LEU A 34 -0.34 41.97 6.27
N LYS A 35 -0.86 41.07 5.43
CA LYS A 35 -0.43 40.88 4.05
C LYS A 35 -1.50 40.14 3.24
N ASN A 36 -1.66 40.56 1.98
CA ASN A 36 -2.41 39.78 1.03
C ASN A 36 -1.57 38.56 0.63
N TYR A 37 -1.91 37.40 1.14
CA TYR A 37 -1.35 36.14 0.65
C TYR A 37 -1.89 35.88 -0.76
N SER A 38 -1.10 35.20 -1.57
CA SER A 38 -1.55 34.79 -2.90
C SER A 38 -2.90 34.08 -2.81
N THR A 39 -3.79 34.44 -3.72
CA THR A 39 -5.11 33.82 -3.86
C THR A 39 -5.11 32.66 -4.85
N VAL A 40 -3.93 32.19 -5.27
CA VAL A 40 -3.83 30.99 -6.10
C VAL A 40 -4.46 29.85 -5.32
N THR A 41 -5.59 29.38 -5.79
CA THR A 41 -6.31 28.24 -5.25
C THR A 41 -6.06 27.01 -6.10
N PHE A 42 -6.16 25.84 -5.50
CA PHE A 42 -6.11 24.58 -6.21
C PHE A 42 -7.55 24.10 -6.43
N ASP A 43 -7.86 23.72 -7.66
CA ASP A 43 -9.23 23.33 -8.03
C ASP A 43 -9.54 21.87 -7.66
N ILE A 44 -8.51 21.07 -7.50
CA ILE A 44 -8.64 19.63 -7.21
C ILE A 44 -7.94 19.33 -5.88
N PRO A 45 -8.64 18.74 -4.89
CA PRO A 45 -8.02 18.38 -3.63
C PRO A 45 -6.97 17.30 -3.81
N THR A 46 -5.88 17.39 -3.03
CA THR A 46 -4.93 16.28 -2.86
C THR A 46 -4.85 15.89 -1.40
N TYR A 47 -4.58 14.62 -1.16
CA TYR A 47 -4.49 14.05 0.18
C TYR A 47 -3.15 13.36 0.42
N GLU A 48 -2.28 13.26 -0.59
CA GLU A 48 -0.92 12.75 -0.44
C GLU A 48 -0.04 13.80 0.25
N ILE A 49 0.67 13.40 1.31
CA ILE A 49 1.43 14.31 2.17
C ILE A 49 2.51 15.07 1.38
N GLY A 50 3.13 14.42 0.40
CA GLY A 50 4.12 15.03 -0.49
C GLY A 50 3.54 16.16 -1.32
N ASP A 51 2.41 15.90 -1.99
CA ASP A 51 1.71 16.90 -2.79
C ASP A 51 1.23 18.08 -1.94
N ILE A 52 0.68 17.80 -0.76
CA ILE A 52 0.25 18.84 0.19
C ILE A 52 1.44 19.75 0.55
N MET A 53 2.62 19.18 0.77
CA MET A 53 3.84 19.95 1.05
C MET A 53 4.23 20.81 -0.16
N ASP A 54 4.25 20.24 -1.35
CA ASP A 54 4.67 20.94 -2.57
C ASP A 54 3.72 22.10 -2.90
N LEU A 55 2.41 21.91 -2.72
CA LEU A 55 1.42 22.96 -2.92
C LEU A 55 1.54 24.06 -1.85
N GLY A 56 1.90 23.70 -0.62
CA GLY A 56 2.27 24.65 0.44
C GLY A 56 3.48 25.51 0.05
N LEU A 57 4.52 24.89 -0.51
CA LEU A 57 5.70 25.60 -1.02
C LEU A 57 5.37 26.50 -2.23
N CYS A 58 4.47 26.07 -3.11
CA CYS A 58 3.97 26.89 -4.22
C CYS A 58 3.28 28.16 -3.70
N ARG A 59 2.40 28.05 -2.71
CA ARG A 59 1.73 29.20 -2.08
C ARG A 59 2.75 30.14 -1.42
N MET A 60 3.73 29.59 -0.75
CA MET A 60 4.81 30.37 -0.15
C MET A 60 5.60 31.15 -1.21
N LYS A 61 5.92 30.53 -2.35
CA LYS A 61 6.57 31.17 -3.50
C LYS A 61 5.73 32.31 -4.07
N GLU A 62 4.46 32.09 -4.32
CA GLU A 62 3.53 33.09 -4.86
C GLU A 62 3.41 34.30 -3.91
N THR A 63 3.44 34.08 -2.60
CA THR A 63 3.28 35.13 -1.61
C THR A 63 4.56 35.96 -1.42
N TRP A 64 5.74 35.30 -1.38
CA TRP A 64 7.00 35.90 -0.94
C TRP A 64 8.09 35.92 -2.02
N GLY A 65 7.85 35.32 -3.19
CA GLY A 65 8.83 35.12 -4.24
C GLY A 65 9.82 33.99 -3.97
N ASN A 66 10.87 33.93 -4.76
CA ASN A 66 11.86 32.85 -4.73
C ASN A 66 12.86 33.05 -3.58
N ASP A 67 12.54 32.59 -2.38
CA ASP A 67 13.52 32.47 -1.29
C ASP A 67 13.94 31.00 -1.09
N TYR A 68 14.94 30.57 -1.82
CA TYR A 68 15.47 29.20 -1.75
C TYR A 68 15.98 28.80 -0.36
N ARG A 69 16.35 29.76 0.48
CA ARG A 69 16.79 29.47 1.86
C ARG A 69 15.61 29.00 2.69
N MET A 70 14.43 29.59 2.46
CA MET A 70 13.22 29.19 3.16
C MET A 70 12.69 27.85 2.67
N TRP A 71 12.71 27.61 1.36
CA TRP A 71 12.24 26.34 0.80
C TRP A 71 13.00 25.13 1.32
N LYS A 72 14.32 25.23 1.41
CA LYS A 72 15.20 24.17 1.91
C LYS A 72 15.03 23.84 3.39
N ARG A 73 14.19 24.56 4.11
CA ARG A 73 13.95 24.36 5.55
C ARG A 73 12.81 23.40 5.83
N TYR A 74 11.89 23.25 4.86
CA TYR A 74 10.73 22.38 5.03
C TYR A 74 11.00 21.00 4.45
N HIS A 75 10.64 19.98 5.21
CA HIS A 75 10.85 18.59 4.84
C HIS A 75 9.64 17.76 5.20
N CYS A 76 9.36 16.75 4.36
CA CYS A 76 8.45 15.68 4.68
C CYS A 76 9.22 14.58 5.41
N PHE A 77 8.85 14.28 6.62
CA PHE A 77 9.40 13.18 7.42
C PHE A 77 8.45 11.99 7.35
N GLY A 78 8.85 10.95 6.66
CA GLY A 78 8.07 9.75 6.40
C GLY A 78 7.84 9.55 4.91
N ASP A 79 6.91 8.66 4.60
CA ASP A 79 6.53 8.36 3.22
C ASP A 79 5.68 9.50 2.64
N PRO A 80 6.13 10.20 1.58
CA PRO A 80 5.37 11.28 0.96
C PRO A 80 4.10 10.82 0.25
N SER A 81 4.00 9.54 -0.12
CA SER A 81 2.82 8.96 -0.77
C SER A 81 1.71 8.57 0.20
N MET A 82 1.95 8.70 1.52
CA MET A 82 0.89 8.46 2.50
C MET A 82 -0.27 9.44 2.32
N MET A 83 -1.48 8.90 2.31
CA MET A 83 -2.69 9.71 2.30
C MET A 83 -3.05 10.22 3.71
N LEU A 84 -3.47 11.48 3.78
CA LEU A 84 -4.03 12.08 4.98
C LEU A 84 -5.51 11.71 5.08
N TYR A 85 -5.94 11.21 6.23
CA TYR A 85 -7.37 11.09 6.55
C TYR A 85 -7.92 12.47 6.94
N THR A 86 -8.98 12.90 6.26
CA THR A 86 -9.69 14.18 6.55
C THR A 86 -11.00 13.94 7.30
N GLU A 87 -11.40 12.68 7.44
CA GLU A 87 -12.57 12.21 8.18
C GLU A 87 -12.23 10.95 8.97
N ASN A 88 -13.15 10.48 9.81
CA ASN A 88 -13.00 9.19 10.44
C ASN A 88 -12.94 8.09 9.37
N PRO A 89 -11.87 7.29 9.32
CA PRO A 89 -11.71 6.29 8.28
C PRO A 89 -12.80 5.23 8.35
N GLN A 90 -13.33 4.87 7.19
CA GLN A 90 -14.28 3.80 7.01
C GLN A 90 -13.56 2.51 6.60
N PHE A 91 -14.25 1.39 6.61
CA PHE A 91 -13.73 0.14 6.06
C PHE A 91 -14.31 -0.10 4.69
N ILE A 92 -13.48 -0.57 3.76
CA ILE A 92 -13.93 -1.02 2.44
C ILE A 92 -14.86 -2.22 2.63
N GLN A 93 -16.07 -2.13 2.06
CA GLN A 93 -17.13 -3.09 2.27
C GLN A 93 -16.94 -4.30 1.34
N SER A 94 -16.59 -5.46 1.92
CA SER A 94 -16.60 -6.78 1.29
C SER A 94 -16.28 -6.79 -0.21
N PRO A 95 -15.07 -6.42 -0.65
CA PRO A 95 -14.71 -6.50 -2.05
C PRO A 95 -14.86 -7.94 -2.55
N ASP A 96 -15.40 -8.11 -3.76
CA ASP A 96 -15.44 -9.40 -4.41
C ASP A 96 -14.11 -9.64 -5.17
N ILE A 97 -13.28 -10.54 -4.63
CA ILE A 97 -11.96 -10.85 -5.19
C ILE A 97 -11.86 -12.36 -5.38
N HIS A 98 -11.77 -12.79 -6.63
CA HIS A 98 -11.66 -14.20 -6.96
C HIS A 98 -10.83 -14.44 -8.22
N ILE A 99 -10.37 -15.67 -8.41
CA ILE A 99 -9.60 -16.11 -9.59
C ILE A 99 -10.39 -17.14 -10.34
N ILE A 100 -10.56 -16.91 -11.65
CA ILE A 100 -11.15 -17.87 -12.58
C ILE A 100 -10.10 -18.21 -13.65
N GLY A 101 -9.66 -19.46 -13.70
CA GLY A 101 -8.52 -19.85 -14.51
C GLY A 101 -7.27 -19.08 -14.08
N ASP A 102 -6.65 -18.37 -15.02
CA ASP A 102 -5.45 -17.55 -14.79
C ASP A 102 -5.76 -16.06 -14.63
N SER A 103 -7.03 -15.68 -14.49
CA SER A 103 -7.45 -14.28 -14.41
C SER A 103 -8.00 -13.95 -13.03
N LEU A 104 -7.48 -12.85 -12.47
CA LEU A 104 -7.98 -12.21 -11.25
C LEU A 104 -9.13 -11.29 -11.61
N TYR A 105 -10.21 -11.36 -10.85
CA TYR A 105 -11.36 -10.46 -10.89
C TYR A 105 -11.45 -9.73 -9.55
N VAL A 106 -11.54 -8.42 -9.61
CA VAL A 106 -11.72 -7.55 -8.44
C VAL A 106 -12.89 -6.63 -8.70
N HIS A 107 -13.87 -6.63 -7.81
CA HIS A 107 -14.96 -5.66 -7.79
C HIS A 107 -15.06 -5.01 -6.41
N VAL A 108 -15.11 -3.68 -6.37
CA VAL A 108 -15.19 -2.90 -5.13
C VAL A 108 -16.51 -2.12 -5.10
N PRO A 109 -17.46 -2.48 -4.21
CA PRO A 109 -18.79 -1.83 -4.14
C PRO A 109 -18.72 -0.35 -3.77
N ASP A 110 -17.68 0.07 -3.05
CA ASP A 110 -17.52 1.46 -2.56
C ASP A 110 -17.19 2.48 -3.66
N GLY A 111 -17.21 2.08 -4.94
CA GLY A 111 -16.94 2.93 -6.08
C GLY A 111 -15.44 3.09 -6.36
N GLU A 112 -15.06 4.17 -7.05
CA GLU A 112 -13.67 4.37 -7.49
C GLU A 112 -12.68 4.34 -6.32
N CYS A 113 -11.64 3.53 -6.49
CA CYS A 113 -10.54 3.34 -5.56
C CYS A 113 -9.25 3.04 -6.33
N ARG A 114 -8.12 3.02 -5.65
CA ARG A 114 -6.85 2.51 -6.20
C ARG A 114 -6.77 1.02 -5.88
N ILE A 115 -6.67 0.19 -6.90
CA ILE A 115 -6.49 -1.25 -6.79
C ILE A 115 -5.07 -1.58 -7.24
N SER A 116 -4.25 -2.08 -6.34
CA SER A 116 -2.86 -2.45 -6.60
C SER A 116 -2.71 -3.96 -6.49
N ILE A 117 -2.18 -4.58 -7.55
CA ILE A 117 -1.89 -6.00 -7.62
C ILE A 117 -0.38 -6.16 -7.50
N VAL A 118 0.05 -6.89 -6.49
CA VAL A 118 1.46 -7.14 -6.17
C VAL A 118 1.79 -8.59 -6.48
N ASN A 119 2.82 -8.82 -7.29
CA ASN A 119 3.44 -10.13 -7.43
C ASN A 119 4.42 -10.33 -6.26
N ASN A 120 4.09 -11.23 -5.33
CA ASN A 120 4.88 -11.45 -4.11
C ASN A 120 6.25 -12.10 -4.36
N VAL A 121 6.49 -12.61 -5.57
CA VAL A 121 7.77 -13.24 -5.94
C VAL A 121 8.73 -12.22 -6.56
N THR A 122 8.21 -11.39 -7.51
CA THR A 122 9.03 -10.41 -8.24
C THR A 122 9.00 -9.02 -7.60
N ASN A 123 8.07 -8.75 -6.69
CA ASN A 123 7.75 -7.44 -6.12
C ASN A 123 7.27 -6.42 -7.17
N GLU A 124 6.83 -6.88 -8.33
CA GLU A 124 6.20 -5.99 -9.32
C GLU A 124 4.81 -5.58 -8.86
N VAL A 125 4.49 -4.31 -9.05
CA VAL A 125 3.21 -3.72 -8.68
C VAL A 125 2.53 -3.15 -9.92
N GLN A 126 1.27 -3.50 -10.10
CA GLN A 126 0.40 -2.88 -11.12
C GLN A 126 -0.76 -2.20 -10.40
N SER A 127 -1.00 -0.93 -10.68
CA SER A 127 -2.04 -0.13 -10.02
C SER A 127 -3.06 0.40 -11.03
N TYR A 128 -4.32 0.36 -10.64
CA TYR A 128 -5.48 0.77 -11.42
C TYR A 128 -6.33 1.74 -10.60
N LEU A 129 -6.93 2.72 -11.26
CA LEU A 129 -7.98 3.56 -10.69
C LEU A 129 -9.32 3.09 -11.24
N GLY A 130 -10.27 2.80 -10.37
CA GLY A 130 -11.58 2.30 -10.71
C GLY A 130 -12.15 1.40 -9.62
N ASN A 131 -13.27 0.77 -9.92
CA ASN A 131 -13.91 -0.19 -9.02
C ASN A 131 -13.93 -1.62 -9.54
N ASP A 132 -13.51 -1.83 -10.79
CA ASP A 132 -13.46 -3.13 -11.44
C ASP A 132 -12.10 -3.32 -12.11
N VAL A 133 -11.46 -4.46 -11.86
CA VAL A 133 -10.22 -4.86 -12.51
C VAL A 133 -10.31 -6.32 -12.92
N ILE A 134 -9.92 -6.61 -14.16
CA ILE A 134 -9.68 -7.97 -14.65
C ILE A 134 -8.22 -8.04 -15.10
N GLN A 135 -7.42 -8.88 -14.47
CA GLN A 135 -6.00 -8.98 -14.74
C GLN A 135 -5.55 -10.45 -14.89
N TYR A 136 -4.80 -10.72 -15.94
CA TYR A 136 -4.11 -12.01 -16.07
C TYR A 136 -2.99 -12.12 -15.03
N VAL A 137 -3.04 -13.11 -14.18
CA VAL A 137 -2.07 -13.31 -13.08
C VAL A 137 -1.39 -14.69 -13.16
N GLY A 138 -1.91 -15.60 -13.93
CA GLY A 138 -1.38 -16.96 -14.03
C GLY A 138 -1.32 -17.66 -12.67
N ASN A 139 -0.30 -18.48 -12.48
CA ASN A 139 -0.05 -19.17 -11.21
C ASN A 139 0.77 -18.37 -10.20
N ASN A 140 0.97 -17.06 -10.43
CA ASN A 140 1.76 -16.24 -9.53
C ASN A 140 1.14 -16.16 -8.13
N ASP A 141 2.01 -16.06 -7.13
CA ASP A 141 1.63 -15.65 -5.80
C ASP A 141 1.38 -14.13 -5.82
N ILE A 142 0.17 -13.72 -5.50
CA ILE A 142 -0.27 -12.33 -5.60
C ILE A 142 -0.99 -11.86 -4.35
N SER A 143 -0.86 -10.56 -4.12
CA SER A 143 -1.68 -9.81 -3.17
C SER A 143 -2.41 -8.68 -3.88
N VAL A 144 -3.59 -8.33 -3.40
CA VAL A 144 -4.37 -7.19 -3.86
C VAL A 144 -4.49 -6.21 -2.70
N CYS A 145 -4.07 -4.96 -2.91
CA CYS A 145 -4.29 -3.87 -1.98
C CYS A 145 -5.30 -2.90 -2.60
N ILE A 146 -6.35 -2.60 -1.86
CA ILE A 146 -7.37 -1.62 -2.25
C ILE A 146 -7.26 -0.44 -1.31
N ASP A 147 -7.11 0.74 -1.88
CA ASP A 147 -6.87 1.98 -1.17
C ASP A 147 -7.82 3.07 -1.69
N LYS A 148 -8.41 3.81 -0.76
CA LYS A 148 -9.31 4.93 -1.04
C LYS A 148 -9.16 5.98 0.04
N HIS A 149 -9.24 7.26 -0.33
CA HIS A 149 -9.20 8.36 0.63
C HIS A 149 -10.32 8.19 1.69
N ASN A 150 -9.96 8.36 2.96
CA ASN A 150 -10.82 8.16 4.13
C ASN A 150 -11.27 6.71 4.36
N TYR A 151 -10.57 5.73 3.79
CA TYR A 151 -10.81 4.31 4.07
C TYR A 151 -9.54 3.64 4.61
N VAL A 152 -9.74 2.68 5.50
CA VAL A 152 -8.66 1.78 5.92
C VAL A 152 -8.32 0.88 4.73
N PRO A 153 -7.05 0.80 4.29
CA PRO A 153 -6.67 -0.07 3.18
C PRO A 153 -7.10 -1.51 3.41
N TYR A 154 -7.65 -2.11 2.37
CA TYR A 154 -8.02 -3.52 2.38
C TYR A 154 -6.95 -4.33 1.68
N VAL A 155 -6.48 -5.42 2.30
CA VAL A 155 -5.47 -6.30 1.71
C VAL A 155 -6.04 -7.70 1.59
N TRP A 156 -5.94 -8.25 0.40
CA TRP A 156 -6.29 -9.62 0.08
C TRP A 156 -5.07 -10.38 -0.41
N HIS A 157 -4.94 -11.64 -0.01
CA HIS A 157 -3.87 -12.53 -0.44
C HIS A 157 -4.47 -13.78 -1.06
N LYS A 158 -3.89 -14.24 -2.16
CA LYS A 158 -4.24 -15.51 -2.78
C LYS A 158 -3.92 -16.65 -1.82
N ASP A 159 -4.80 -17.67 -1.78
CA ASP A 159 -4.49 -18.92 -1.05
C ASP A 159 -3.29 -19.63 -1.68
N VAL A 160 -2.37 -20.10 -0.85
CA VAL A 160 -1.15 -20.78 -1.30
C VAL A 160 -1.23 -22.27 -0.96
N TYR A 161 -0.97 -23.09 -1.97
CA TYR A 161 -0.93 -24.55 -1.87
C TYR A 161 0.48 -25.05 -2.20
N ILE A 162 1.15 -25.62 -1.21
CA ILE A 162 2.48 -26.23 -1.36
C ILE A 162 2.28 -27.74 -1.40
N GLN A 163 2.44 -28.33 -2.58
CA GLN A 163 2.18 -29.74 -2.86
C GLN A 163 3.13 -30.28 -3.94
N ASN A 164 3.61 -31.50 -3.78
CA ASN A 164 4.51 -32.17 -4.72
C ASN A 164 5.75 -31.30 -5.04
N GLU A 165 6.44 -30.86 -3.98
CA GLU A 165 7.53 -29.89 -4.12
C GLU A 165 8.69 -30.22 -3.17
N ASP A 166 9.91 -30.23 -3.71
CA ASP A 166 11.14 -30.27 -2.95
C ASP A 166 11.76 -28.89 -2.86
N ILE A 167 11.77 -28.31 -1.65
CA ILE A 167 12.35 -27.00 -1.35
C ILE A 167 13.77 -27.25 -0.84
N VAL A 168 14.77 -27.02 -1.69
CA VAL A 168 16.16 -27.34 -1.41
C VAL A 168 17.04 -26.11 -1.48
N ALA A 169 17.90 -25.93 -0.48
CA ALA A 169 18.94 -24.89 -0.41
C ALA A 169 18.41 -23.47 -0.74
N SER A 170 17.23 -23.14 -0.22
CA SER A 170 16.57 -21.87 -0.53
C SER A 170 16.00 -21.20 0.71
N ASN A 171 15.87 -19.86 0.64
CA ASN A 171 15.09 -19.08 1.58
C ASN A 171 13.80 -18.68 0.87
N ARG A 172 12.64 -19.10 1.40
CA ARG A 172 11.33 -18.75 0.82
C ARG A 172 10.43 -18.13 1.87
N GLU A 173 9.67 -17.17 1.43
CA GLU A 173 8.61 -16.55 2.23
C GLU A 173 7.30 -16.62 1.46
N TYR A 174 6.24 -17.06 2.14
CA TYR A 174 4.89 -17.14 1.60
C TYR A 174 3.97 -16.21 2.41
N HIS A 175 3.24 -15.34 1.69
CA HIS A 175 2.22 -14.47 2.25
C HIS A 175 0.88 -14.88 1.67
N ALA A 176 -0.07 -15.29 2.51
CA ALA A 176 -1.38 -15.72 2.04
C ALA A 176 -2.44 -15.59 3.13
N LYS A 177 -3.73 -15.57 2.74
CA LYS A 177 -4.81 -15.73 3.71
C LYS A 177 -4.80 -17.12 4.29
N ASN A 178 -4.72 -18.13 3.41
CA ASN A 178 -4.63 -19.53 3.82
C ASN A 178 -3.43 -20.18 3.14
N VAL A 179 -2.64 -20.94 3.88
CA VAL A 179 -1.57 -21.78 3.36
C VAL A 179 -1.85 -23.23 3.73
N LYS A 180 -1.87 -24.11 2.73
CA LYS A 180 -1.97 -25.55 2.94
C LYS A 180 -0.72 -26.23 2.39
N VAL A 181 -0.07 -27.05 3.20
CA VAL A 181 1.14 -27.79 2.86
C VAL A 181 0.88 -29.27 3.06
N GLY A 182 1.10 -30.09 2.03
CA GLY A 182 0.88 -31.52 2.14
C GLY A 182 0.87 -32.25 0.80
N ASN A 183 0.58 -33.56 0.83
CA ASN A 183 0.68 -34.38 -0.38
C ASN A 183 -0.56 -34.34 -1.28
N HIS A 184 -1.72 -33.88 -0.78
CA HIS A 184 -2.97 -33.74 -1.53
C HIS A 184 -3.83 -32.63 -0.93
N VAL A 185 -3.37 -31.40 -1.07
CA VAL A 185 -4.03 -30.19 -0.51
C VAL A 185 -4.70 -29.34 -1.58
N THR A 186 -4.49 -29.68 -2.84
CA THR A 186 -5.15 -29.06 -4.01
C THR A 186 -5.22 -30.03 -5.18
N ASP A 187 -6.26 -29.92 -6.01
CA ASP A 187 -6.40 -30.66 -7.27
C ASP A 187 -5.70 -29.95 -8.45
N GLN A 188 -5.15 -28.75 -8.22
CA GLN A 188 -4.43 -27.97 -9.23
C GLN A 188 -3.01 -28.51 -9.53
N LYS A 189 -2.48 -29.35 -8.65
CA LYS A 189 -1.16 -29.98 -8.78
C LYS A 189 -1.29 -31.49 -8.60
N PRO A 190 -0.41 -32.30 -9.24
CA PRO A 190 -0.36 -33.73 -8.95
C PRO A 190 -0.10 -33.99 -7.47
N PRO A 191 -0.72 -35.01 -6.87
CA PRO A 191 -0.41 -35.42 -5.51
C PRO A 191 1.09 -35.75 -5.35
N GLY A 192 1.68 -35.34 -4.23
CA GLY A 192 3.08 -35.61 -3.94
C GLY A 192 3.54 -34.91 -2.66
N ASN A 193 4.55 -35.48 -2.03
CA ASN A 193 5.05 -34.97 -0.76
C ASN A 193 5.72 -33.61 -0.93
N VAL A 194 5.78 -32.86 0.19
CA VAL A 194 6.57 -31.64 0.32
C VAL A 194 7.77 -31.94 1.20
N THR A 195 8.96 -31.73 0.67
CA THR A 195 10.21 -31.93 1.42
C THR A 195 10.97 -30.62 1.53
N ILE A 196 11.36 -30.22 2.73
CA ILE A 196 12.18 -29.04 2.99
C ILE A 196 13.56 -29.50 3.45
N THR A 197 14.59 -29.19 2.66
CA THR A 197 15.98 -29.65 2.89
C THR A 197 16.95 -28.48 2.80
N ASN A 198 17.78 -28.28 3.83
CA ASN A 198 18.79 -27.21 3.92
C ASN A 198 18.17 -25.82 3.57
N SER A 199 16.97 -25.57 4.01
CA SER A 199 16.16 -24.41 3.60
C SER A 199 15.52 -23.72 4.79
N ASN A 200 15.32 -22.40 4.67
CA ASN A 200 14.50 -21.64 5.60
C ASN A 200 13.21 -21.23 4.90
N VAL A 201 12.09 -21.71 5.40
CA VAL A 201 10.76 -21.38 4.89
C VAL A 201 10.01 -20.60 5.95
N THR A 202 9.53 -19.43 5.60
CA THR A 202 8.67 -18.59 6.44
C THR A 202 7.27 -18.51 5.82
N ILE A 203 6.25 -18.82 6.60
CA ILE A 203 4.84 -18.68 6.21
C ILE A 203 4.21 -17.61 7.08
N LYS A 204 3.63 -16.59 6.45
CA LYS A 204 2.82 -15.54 7.07
C LYS A 204 1.41 -15.66 6.55
N ALA A 205 0.47 -16.10 7.41
CA ALA A 205 -0.91 -16.36 6.98
C ALA A 205 -1.88 -16.32 8.17
N ASP A 206 -3.17 -16.03 7.90
CA ASP A 206 -4.23 -16.12 8.91
C ASP A 206 -4.45 -17.56 9.34
N LYS A 207 -4.34 -18.50 8.39
CA LYS A 207 -4.50 -19.93 8.64
C LYS A 207 -3.46 -20.75 7.91
N VAL A 208 -2.78 -21.63 8.64
CA VAL A 208 -1.83 -22.60 8.09
C VAL A 208 -2.28 -24.01 8.42
N VAL A 209 -2.36 -24.85 7.41
CA VAL A 209 -2.65 -26.27 7.56
C VAL A 209 -1.44 -27.07 7.06
N LEU A 210 -0.81 -27.82 7.95
CA LEU A 210 0.20 -28.81 7.60
C LEU A 210 -0.48 -30.17 7.58
N ASP A 211 -0.59 -30.76 6.41
CA ASP A 211 -1.19 -32.07 6.21
C ASP A 211 -0.12 -33.14 6.03
N ARG A 212 -0.55 -34.40 5.97
CA ARG A 212 0.36 -35.54 5.74
C ARG A 212 1.20 -35.33 4.48
N GLY A 213 2.41 -35.90 4.48
CA GLY A 213 3.36 -35.78 3.38
C GLY A 213 4.25 -34.56 3.47
N THR A 214 4.14 -33.75 4.52
CA THR A 214 5.08 -32.66 4.79
C THR A 214 6.26 -33.20 5.60
N LYS A 215 7.49 -33.01 5.09
CA LYS A 215 8.72 -33.46 5.74
C LYS A 215 9.74 -32.32 5.82
N ILE A 216 10.22 -32.05 7.03
CA ILE A 216 11.26 -31.05 7.29
C ILE A 216 12.51 -31.82 7.70
N ASN A 217 13.56 -31.79 6.87
CA ASN A 217 14.81 -32.48 7.11
C ASN A 217 15.71 -31.70 8.07
N LEU A 218 16.64 -32.39 8.70
CA LEU A 218 17.63 -31.78 9.59
C LEU A 218 18.39 -30.66 8.86
N GLY A 219 18.63 -29.55 9.54
CA GLY A 219 19.28 -28.37 8.95
C GLY A 219 18.30 -27.41 8.25
N SER A 220 16.99 -27.70 8.27
CA SER A 220 15.94 -26.84 7.72
C SER A 220 15.10 -26.19 8.82
N THR A 221 14.52 -25.04 8.49
CA THR A 221 13.60 -24.33 9.37
C THR A 221 12.26 -24.07 8.65
N LEU A 222 11.15 -24.36 9.31
CA LEU A 222 9.83 -23.88 8.94
C LEU A 222 9.32 -22.97 10.05
N LYS A 223 9.15 -21.67 9.73
CA LYS A 223 8.62 -20.66 10.65
C LYS A 223 7.23 -20.27 10.22
N ILE A 224 6.27 -20.25 11.14
CA ILE A 224 4.89 -19.86 10.90
C ILE A 224 4.59 -18.65 11.76
N ASN A 225 4.17 -17.56 11.12
CA ASN A 225 3.75 -16.33 11.78
C ASN A 225 2.27 -16.09 11.43
N ALA A 226 1.42 -15.93 12.44
CA ALA A 226 0.04 -15.50 12.22
C ALA A 226 0.02 -14.04 11.76
N LEU A 227 -0.81 -13.73 10.76
CA LEU A 227 -1.20 -12.39 10.41
C LEU A 227 -2.41 -12.01 11.27
N HIS A 228 -2.39 -10.85 11.91
CA HIS A 228 -3.45 -10.34 12.77
C HIS A 228 -4.06 -9.08 12.17
#